data_3744d7de5fb851a4a0819451e518d8eb
#
_entry.id   3744d7de5fb851a4a0819451e518d8eb
#
_cell.length_a   1.000
_cell.length_b   1.000
_cell.length_c   1.000
_cell.angle_alpha   90.00
_cell.angle_beta   90.00
_cell.angle_gamma   90.00
#
_symmetry.space_group_name_H-M   'P 1'
#
loop_
_entity.id
_entity.type
_entity.pdbx_description
1 polymer ?
#
loop_
_entity_poly.entity_id
_entity_poly.type
_entity_poly.pdbx_seq_one_letter_code
_entity_poly.pdbx_strand_id
1 'polypeptide(L)'
;MKEVTTMGLDLTISVQSDFGADEQGRYTYKVTHLAILRNCWVTLNELGNRLDGEFSNCATHSFYGETFHEILKELQEELTELTELSKVKELTDYQKSRMGRLSDEISELEDFIETNNVPNNATQDYQVHAWW
;
A
#
# COMPACT_ATOMS: atom_id res chain seq x y z
N MET A 1 24.08 -18.92 2.50
CA MET A 1 23.61 -18.38 2.69
C MET A 1 22.90 -17.89 3.19
N LYS A 2 22.78 -17.52 3.50
CA LYS A 2 22.04 -17.09 3.90
C LYS A 2 21.24 -16.32 3.71
N GLU A 3 20.82 -16.52 3.95
CA GLU A 3 19.92 -15.88 3.71
C GLU A 3 19.52 -14.84 4.05
N VAL A 4 19.56 -14.52 3.57
CA VAL A 4 19.13 -13.20 3.68
C VAL A 4 17.84 -13.18 4.34
N THR A 5 17.82 -12.67 5.49
CA THR A 5 16.60 -12.43 6.14
C THR A 5 15.89 -11.37 5.42
N THR A 6 14.95 -11.77 4.62
CA THR A 6 14.02 -10.84 4.10
C THR A 6 13.17 -10.42 5.26
N MET A 7 13.38 -9.23 5.72
CA MET A 7 12.50 -8.64 6.69
C MET A 7 11.14 -8.52 6.02
N GLY A 8 10.13 -9.11 6.59
CA GLY A 8 8.78 -8.95 6.10
C GLY A 8 8.30 -7.52 6.28
N LEU A 9 7.54 -7.03 5.36
CA LEU A 9 6.90 -5.71 5.45
C LEU A 9 5.42 -5.90 5.70
N ASP A 10 4.91 -5.22 6.73
CA ASP A 10 3.46 -5.14 6.97
C ASP A 10 3.04 -3.68 6.83
N LEU A 11 2.08 -3.43 5.96
CA LEU A 11 1.38 -2.14 5.87
C LEU A 11 0.02 -2.35 6.51
N THR A 12 -0.14 -1.84 7.72
CA THR A 12 -1.41 -1.94 8.46
C THR A 12 -2.24 -0.71 8.12
N ILE A 13 -3.45 -0.95 7.60
CA ILE A 13 -4.34 0.13 7.18
C ILE A 13 -5.51 0.20 8.15
N SER A 14 -5.78 1.39 8.65
CA SER A 14 -6.87 1.64 9.60
C SER A 14 -7.56 2.96 9.30
N VAL A 15 -8.72 3.14 9.90
CA VAL A 15 -9.45 4.41 9.86
C VAL A 15 -9.70 4.88 11.27
N GLN A 16 -9.77 6.22 11.43
CA GLN A 16 -10.10 6.85 12.69
C GLN A 16 -11.53 7.38 12.62
N SER A 17 -12.26 7.26 13.72
CA SER A 17 -13.65 7.72 13.78
C SER A 17 -13.98 8.12 15.21
N ASP A 18 -15.21 8.62 15.42
CA ASP A 18 -15.73 8.98 16.73
C ASP A 18 -14.84 9.98 17.45
N PHE A 19 -14.42 11.02 16.72
CA PHE A 19 -13.54 12.07 17.26
C PHE A 19 -14.25 12.84 18.36
N GLY A 20 -13.51 13.10 19.43
CA GLY A 20 -14.06 13.82 20.57
C GLY A 20 -12.97 14.23 21.53
N ALA A 21 -13.37 14.51 22.79
CA ALA A 21 -12.45 14.84 23.85
C ALA A 21 -12.90 14.16 25.14
N ASP A 22 -11.93 13.79 25.98
CA ASP A 22 -12.23 13.24 27.29
C ASP A 22 -12.51 14.37 28.31
N GLU A 23 -12.74 14.00 29.57
CA GLU A 23 -13.07 14.97 30.63
C GLU A 23 -11.97 16.01 30.85
N GLN A 24 -10.73 15.66 30.53
CA GLN A 24 -9.60 16.56 30.67
C GLN A 24 -9.35 17.38 29.39
N GLY A 25 -10.23 17.25 28.37
CA GLY A 25 -10.08 17.96 27.12
C GLY A 25 -9.07 17.33 26.17
N ARG A 26 -8.62 16.11 26.45
CA ARG A 26 -7.68 15.40 25.56
C ARG A 26 -8.41 14.82 24.38
N TYR A 27 -7.78 14.94 23.22
CA TYR A 27 -8.35 14.43 21.96
C TYR A 27 -8.51 12.91 22.02
N THR A 28 -9.69 12.44 21.61
CA THR A 28 -10.00 11.01 21.58
C THR A 28 -10.54 10.60 20.20
N TYR A 29 -10.32 9.35 19.84
CA TYR A 29 -10.85 8.78 18.60
C TYR A 29 -10.82 7.25 18.70
N LYS A 30 -11.61 6.63 17.84
CA LYS A 30 -11.64 5.18 17.70
C LYS A 30 -10.84 4.78 16.47
N VAL A 31 -10.02 3.73 16.59
CA VAL A 31 -9.26 3.17 15.47
C VAL A 31 -9.91 1.85 15.07
N THR A 32 -10.19 1.70 13.78
CA THR A 32 -10.67 0.44 13.22
C THR A 32 -9.64 -0.07 12.22
N HIS A 33 -9.09 -1.24 12.48
CA HIS A 33 -8.13 -1.88 11.59
C HIS A 33 -8.90 -2.55 10.44
N LEU A 34 -8.47 -2.27 9.22
CA LEU A 34 -9.15 -2.74 8.01
C LEU A 34 -8.40 -3.88 7.33
N ALA A 35 -7.08 -3.78 7.23
CA ALA A 35 -6.29 -4.73 6.46
C ALA A 35 -4.82 -4.65 6.83
N ILE A 36 -4.10 -5.72 6.51
CA ILE A 36 -2.65 -5.74 6.54
C ILE A 36 -2.20 -6.18 5.15
N LEU A 37 -1.50 -5.30 4.44
CA LEU A 37 -0.90 -5.66 3.15
C LEU A 37 0.51 -6.16 3.42
N ARG A 38 0.78 -7.41 3.05
CA ARG A 38 2.03 -8.06 3.39
C ARG A 38 3.02 -8.01 2.22
N ASN A 39 4.24 -7.60 2.53
CA ASN A 39 5.35 -7.57 1.58
C ASN A 39 5.08 -6.71 0.34
N CYS A 40 4.28 -5.66 0.51
CA CYS A 40 3.94 -4.76 -0.59
C CYS A 40 4.96 -3.62 -0.69
N TRP A 41 6.21 -3.97 -1.04
CA TRP A 41 7.32 -3.02 -1.11
C TRP A 41 7.14 -1.98 -2.21
N VAL A 42 6.58 -2.38 -3.36
CA VAL A 42 6.33 -1.43 -4.46
C VAL A 42 5.26 -0.43 -4.04
N THR A 43 4.20 -0.92 -3.38
CA THR A 43 3.14 -0.06 -2.83
C THR A 43 3.70 0.92 -1.81
N LEU A 44 4.56 0.45 -0.90
CA LEU A 44 5.21 1.31 0.09
C LEU A 44 6.00 2.42 -0.60
N ASN A 45 6.77 2.07 -1.64
CA ASN A 45 7.56 3.03 -2.37
C ASN A 45 6.68 4.09 -3.06
N GLU A 46 5.56 3.66 -3.63
CA GLU A 46 4.61 4.57 -4.28
C GLU A 46 3.94 5.50 -3.26
N LEU A 47 3.60 4.98 -2.08
CA LEU A 47 3.08 5.81 -1.01
C LEU A 47 4.13 6.83 -0.57
N GLY A 48 5.39 6.39 -0.44
CA GLY A 48 6.49 7.26 -0.07
C GLY A 48 6.71 8.39 -1.08
N ASN A 49 6.54 8.10 -2.36
CA ASN A 49 6.70 9.10 -3.43
C ASN A 49 5.69 10.24 -3.32
N ARG A 50 4.61 10.05 -2.59
CA ARG A 50 3.56 11.06 -2.39
C ARG A 50 3.75 11.87 -1.11
N LEU A 51 4.84 11.61 -0.38
CA LEU A 51 5.19 12.33 0.84
C LEU A 51 6.33 13.29 0.56
N ASP A 52 6.51 14.27 1.46
CA ASP A 52 7.68 15.14 1.43
C ASP A 52 8.85 14.43 2.10
N GLY A 53 9.35 13.37 1.48
CA GLY A 53 10.40 12.55 2.04
C GLY A 53 10.12 11.08 1.85
N GLU A 54 10.70 10.25 2.70
CA GLU A 54 10.54 8.81 2.61
C GLU A 54 9.50 8.31 3.60
N PHE A 55 8.90 7.17 3.28
CA PHE A 55 8.06 6.46 4.23
C PHE A 55 9.00 5.63 5.12
N SER A 56 9.18 6.07 6.35
CA SER A 56 10.13 5.44 7.27
C SER A 56 9.54 4.24 7.97
N ASN A 57 10.41 3.33 8.42
CA ASN A 57 9.99 2.20 9.24
C ASN A 57 9.32 2.70 10.52
N CYS A 58 8.25 2.05 10.91
CA CYS A 58 7.45 2.38 12.10
C CYS A 58 6.73 3.73 12.01
N ALA A 59 6.65 4.33 10.82
CA ALA A 59 5.95 5.59 10.62
C ALA A 59 4.49 5.33 10.23
N THR A 60 3.63 6.30 10.49
CA THR A 60 2.23 6.28 10.09
C THR A 60 1.93 7.54 9.31
N HIS A 61 1.29 7.39 8.16
CA HIS A 61 0.89 8.51 7.31
C HIS A 61 -0.54 8.32 6.85
N SER A 62 -1.22 9.42 6.53
CA SER A 62 -2.60 9.42 6.06
C SER A 62 -2.66 9.54 4.56
N PHE A 63 -3.56 8.79 3.93
CA PHE A 63 -3.80 8.85 2.49
C PHE A 63 -5.28 8.76 2.23
N TYR A 64 -5.77 9.45 1.20
CA TYR A 64 -7.15 9.32 0.76
C TYR A 64 -7.35 8.03 -0.02
N GLY A 65 -8.60 7.58 -0.11
CA GLY A 65 -8.94 6.38 -0.86
C GLY A 65 -8.46 6.43 -2.31
N GLU A 66 -8.54 7.61 -2.94
CA GLU A 66 -8.09 7.75 -4.33
C GLU A 66 -6.61 7.41 -4.53
N THR A 67 -5.78 7.58 -3.49
CA THR A 67 -4.36 7.25 -3.58
C THR A 67 -4.16 5.75 -3.84
N PHE A 68 -4.93 4.91 -3.16
CA PHE A 68 -4.83 3.46 -3.36
C PHE A 68 -5.31 3.06 -4.76
N HIS A 69 -6.35 3.71 -5.27
CA HIS A 69 -6.82 3.47 -6.65
C HIS A 69 -5.78 3.90 -7.67
N GLU A 70 -5.11 5.04 -7.44
CA GLU A 70 -4.05 5.51 -8.33
C GLU A 70 -2.88 4.54 -8.37
N ILE A 71 -2.45 4.08 -7.19
CA ILE A 71 -1.34 3.13 -7.11
C ILE A 71 -1.71 1.82 -7.80
N LEU A 72 -2.92 1.31 -7.54
CA LEU A 72 -3.38 0.09 -8.19
C LEU A 72 -3.32 0.22 -9.71
N LYS A 73 -3.79 1.34 -10.24
CA LYS A 73 -3.76 1.59 -11.68
C LYS A 73 -2.33 1.61 -12.20
N GLU A 74 -1.41 2.28 -11.50
CA GLU A 74 -0.01 2.35 -11.90
C GLU A 74 0.64 0.97 -11.94
N LEU A 75 0.37 0.14 -10.94
CA LEU A 75 0.91 -1.22 -10.90
C LEU A 75 0.32 -2.07 -12.03
N GLN A 76 -0.97 -1.93 -12.30
CA GLN A 76 -1.63 -2.63 -13.40
C GLN A 76 -1.06 -2.24 -14.76
N GLU A 77 -0.79 -0.94 -14.95
CA GLU A 77 -0.20 -0.43 -16.18
C GLU A 77 1.21 -0.96 -16.38
N GLU A 78 2.01 -0.97 -15.34
CA GLU A 78 3.37 -1.52 -15.42
C GLU A 78 3.35 -3.02 -15.74
N LEU A 79 2.47 -3.76 -15.09
CA LEU A 79 2.34 -5.20 -15.35
C LEU A 79 1.91 -5.46 -16.79
N THR A 80 0.99 -4.64 -17.31
CA THR A 80 0.56 -4.76 -18.70
C THR A 80 1.73 -4.51 -19.66
N GLU A 81 2.53 -3.48 -19.39
CA GLU A 81 3.69 -3.16 -20.20
C GLU A 81 4.69 -4.30 -20.24
N LEU A 82 4.99 -4.88 -19.07
CA LEU A 82 5.91 -6.02 -19.00
C LEU A 82 5.36 -7.24 -19.69
N THR A 83 4.06 -7.48 -19.59
CA THR A 83 3.39 -8.59 -20.26
C THR A 83 3.49 -8.45 -21.77
N GLU A 84 3.22 -7.25 -22.29
CA GLU A 84 3.35 -6.98 -23.72
C GLU A 84 4.79 -7.14 -24.20
N LEU A 85 5.74 -6.64 -23.39
CA LEU A 85 7.15 -6.78 -23.71
C LEU A 85 7.58 -8.25 -23.79
N SER A 86 7.03 -9.09 -22.92
CA SER A 86 7.35 -10.52 -22.88
C SER A 86 6.91 -11.26 -24.15
N LYS A 87 5.98 -10.68 -24.91
CA LYS A 87 5.51 -11.29 -26.16
C LYS A 87 6.47 -11.04 -27.33
N VAL A 88 7.35 -10.05 -27.21
CA VAL A 88 8.24 -9.66 -28.31
C VAL A 88 9.71 -9.88 -28.00
N LYS A 89 10.07 -10.14 -26.76
CA LYS A 89 11.46 -10.45 -26.38
C LYS A 89 11.46 -11.19 -25.05
N GLU A 90 12.59 -11.84 -24.76
CA GLU A 90 12.77 -12.50 -23.47
C GLU A 90 13.06 -11.45 -22.41
N LEU A 91 12.36 -11.56 -21.26
CA LEU A 91 12.55 -10.64 -20.15
C LEU A 91 13.80 -10.99 -19.36
N THR A 92 14.43 -9.97 -18.77
CA THR A 92 15.52 -10.18 -17.83
C THR A 92 14.98 -10.82 -16.56
N ASP A 93 15.89 -11.36 -15.74
CA ASP A 93 15.50 -11.96 -14.45
C ASP A 93 14.86 -10.90 -13.55
N TYR A 94 15.37 -9.68 -13.58
CA TYR A 94 14.78 -8.57 -12.82
C TYR A 94 13.34 -8.31 -13.26
N GLN A 95 13.10 -8.26 -14.58
CA GLN A 95 11.76 -8.01 -15.12
C GLN A 95 10.78 -9.11 -14.76
N LYS A 96 11.23 -10.37 -14.81
CA LYS A 96 10.39 -11.51 -14.41
C LYS A 96 10.02 -11.44 -12.94
N SER A 97 11.00 -11.13 -12.09
CA SER A 97 10.78 -10.97 -10.67
C SER A 97 9.81 -9.82 -10.39
N ARG A 98 9.97 -8.71 -11.11
CA ARG A 98 9.10 -7.54 -10.99
C ARG A 98 7.67 -7.88 -11.36
N MET A 99 7.46 -8.65 -12.43
CA MET A 99 6.11 -9.08 -12.82
C MET A 99 5.41 -9.87 -11.71
N GLY A 100 6.14 -10.82 -11.11
CA GLY A 100 5.59 -11.61 -10.02
C GLY A 100 5.21 -10.74 -8.83
N ARG A 101 6.06 -9.79 -8.47
CA ARG A 101 5.81 -8.87 -7.37
C ARG A 101 4.60 -7.98 -7.66
N LEU A 102 4.53 -7.41 -8.86
CA LEU A 102 3.40 -6.58 -9.25
C LEU A 102 2.08 -7.36 -9.18
N SER A 103 2.08 -8.59 -9.68
CA SER A 103 0.90 -9.43 -9.65
C SER A 103 0.41 -9.65 -8.22
N ASP A 104 1.34 -9.98 -7.30
CA ASP A 104 1.00 -10.22 -5.90
C ASP A 104 0.46 -8.95 -5.23
N GLU A 105 1.10 -7.81 -5.45
CA GLU A 105 0.68 -6.55 -4.82
C GLU A 105 -0.63 -6.03 -5.38
N ILE A 106 -0.85 -6.20 -6.68
CA ILE A 106 -2.13 -5.87 -7.31
C ILE A 106 -3.25 -6.64 -6.62
N SER A 107 -3.05 -7.94 -6.40
CA SER A 107 -4.04 -8.78 -5.74
C SER A 107 -4.34 -8.29 -4.33
N GLU A 108 -3.30 -7.92 -3.57
CA GLU A 108 -3.47 -7.40 -2.20
C GLU A 108 -4.24 -6.08 -2.19
N LEU A 109 -3.90 -5.17 -3.11
CA LEU A 109 -4.57 -3.87 -3.20
C LEU A 109 -6.02 -4.01 -3.64
N GLU A 110 -6.29 -4.86 -4.64
CA GLU A 110 -7.66 -5.11 -5.10
C GLU A 110 -8.52 -5.67 -3.99
N ASP A 111 -7.98 -6.62 -3.24
CA ASP A 111 -8.70 -7.23 -2.14
C ASP A 111 -9.03 -6.21 -1.04
N PHE A 112 -8.05 -5.37 -0.68
CA PHE A 112 -8.27 -4.31 0.29
C PHE A 112 -9.36 -3.34 -0.18
N ILE A 113 -9.26 -2.87 -1.42
CA ILE A 113 -10.20 -1.89 -1.97
C ILE A 113 -11.62 -2.48 -2.03
N GLU A 114 -11.75 -3.71 -2.51
CA GLU A 114 -13.05 -4.36 -2.65
C GLU A 114 -13.68 -4.67 -1.31
N THR A 115 -12.92 -5.30 -0.43
CA THR A 115 -13.43 -5.73 0.88
C THR A 115 -13.90 -4.56 1.73
N ASN A 116 -13.23 -3.41 1.60
CA ASN A 116 -13.52 -2.24 2.43
C ASN A 116 -14.27 -1.14 1.70
N ASN A 117 -14.68 -1.39 0.46
CA ASN A 117 -15.41 -0.40 -0.36
C ASN A 117 -14.68 0.95 -0.38
N VAL A 118 -13.38 0.92 -0.64
CA VAL A 118 -12.54 2.12 -0.61
C VAL A 118 -12.95 3.05 -1.77
N PRO A 119 -13.41 4.28 -1.47
CA PRO A 119 -13.86 5.17 -2.54
C PRO A 119 -12.69 5.75 -3.32
N ASN A 120 -12.89 5.97 -4.61
CA ASN A 120 -11.88 6.59 -5.46
C ASN A 120 -12.05 8.10 -5.42
N ASN A 121 -11.86 8.68 -4.24
CA ASN A 121 -11.97 10.12 -4.04
C ASN A 121 -11.26 10.49 -2.73
N ALA A 122 -11.36 11.75 -2.33
CA ALA A 122 -10.67 12.30 -1.16
C ALA A 122 -11.63 12.54 0.01
N THR A 123 -12.59 11.62 0.23
CA THR A 123 -13.57 11.79 1.30
C THR A 123 -13.24 11.02 2.58
N GLN A 124 -12.39 10.01 2.49
CA GLN A 124 -12.03 9.20 3.66
C GLN A 124 -10.51 9.12 3.77
N ASP A 125 -9.99 9.46 4.95
CA ASP A 125 -8.58 9.28 5.29
C ASP A 125 -8.34 7.86 5.77
N TYR A 126 -7.26 7.26 5.28
CA TYR A 126 -6.79 5.95 5.73
C TYR A 126 -5.40 6.13 6.34
N GLN A 127 -5.21 5.56 7.51
CA GLN A 127 -3.93 5.60 8.20
C GLN A 127 -3.13 4.37 7.77
N VAL A 128 -1.94 4.57 7.26
CA VAL A 128 -1.06 3.48 6.86
C VAL A 128 0.16 3.49 7.78
N HIS A 129 0.34 2.41 8.52
CA HIS A 129 1.49 2.20 9.38
C HIS A 129 2.38 1.16 8.74
N ALA A 130 3.64 1.50 8.50
CA ALA A 130 4.60 0.59 7.90
C ALA A 130 5.51 0.01 8.97
N TRP A 131 5.71 -1.29 8.90
CA TRP A 131 6.58 -2.00 9.83
C TRP A 131 7.43 -3.01 9.05
N TRP A 132 8.74 -2.87 9.14
CA TRP A 132 9.66 -3.86 8.56
C TRP A 132 10.93 -4.02 9.39
#